data_9216a68fec704ad78eb132715d3c50aa
#
_entry.id   9216a68fec704ad78eb132715d3c50aa
#
_cell.length_a   1.000
_cell.length_b   1.000
_cell.length_c   1.000
_cell.angle_alpha   90.00
_cell.angle_beta   90.00
_cell.angle_gamma   90.00
#
_symmetry.space_group_name_H-M   'P 1'
#
loop_
_entity.id
_entity.type
_entity.pdbx_description
1 polymer ?
#
loop_
_entity_poly.entity_id
_entity_poly.type
_entity_poly.pdbx_seq_one_letter_code
_entity_poly.pdbx_strand_id
1 'polypeptide(L)'
;MLLGGGLQMALAPVSAQTCRERAESLVSKMTLEEKASLVSGQVDGFHTAAIPRLGIPSIRMADGPQGVRNKTRSTFYPCGISLASTWNPDLAREMGRGLALDARARGIGIMLGPG
;
A
#
# COMPACT_ATOMS: atom_id res chain seq x y z
N MET A 1 15.80 40.27 19.93
CA MET A 1 16.61 39.11 19.53
C MET A 1 15.99 37.89 20.25
N LEU A 2 15.04 37.24 19.61
CA LEU A 2 14.29 36.08 20.16
C LEU A 2 14.58 34.89 19.27
N LEU A 3 15.35 33.94 19.81
CA LEU A 3 15.65 32.65 19.18
C LEU A 3 14.46 31.70 19.36
N GLY A 4 13.68 31.49 18.32
CA GLY A 4 12.65 30.47 18.26
C GLY A 4 13.29 29.11 18.00
N GLY A 5 13.51 28.33 19.06
CA GLY A 5 13.89 26.93 18.94
C GLY A 5 12.69 26.08 18.48
N GLY A 6 12.57 25.81 17.18
CA GLY A 6 11.64 24.84 16.66
C GLY A 6 12.03 23.42 17.09
N LEU A 7 11.23 22.82 17.95
CA LEU A 7 11.36 21.41 18.34
C LEU A 7 10.97 20.53 17.15
N GLN A 8 11.96 20.12 16.38
CA GLN A 8 11.80 19.18 15.27
C GLN A 8 11.66 17.77 15.87
N MET A 9 10.43 17.33 16.08
CA MET A 9 10.17 15.93 16.45
C MET A 9 10.57 15.06 15.24
N ALA A 10 11.77 14.52 15.29
CA ALA A 10 12.18 13.45 14.39
C ALA A 10 11.33 12.21 14.69
N LEU A 11 10.41 11.88 13.79
CA LEU A 11 9.73 10.58 13.82
C LEU A 11 10.79 9.50 13.60
N ALA A 12 11.13 8.78 14.65
CA ALA A 12 12.01 7.63 14.54
C ALA A 12 11.44 6.63 13.51
N PRO A 13 12.26 6.04 12.64
CA PRO A 13 11.79 5.04 11.70
C PRO A 13 11.21 3.85 12.49
N VAL A 14 9.94 3.54 12.24
CA VAL A 14 9.30 2.34 12.82
C VAL A 14 10.05 1.13 12.28
N SER A 15 10.72 0.37 13.15
CA SER A 15 11.46 -0.82 12.74
C SER A 15 10.52 -1.88 12.16
N ALA A 16 10.99 -2.64 11.17
CA ALA A 16 10.19 -3.73 10.57
C ALA A 16 9.71 -4.74 11.62
N GLN A 17 10.48 -4.94 12.67
CA GLN A 17 10.14 -5.81 13.81
C GLN A 17 8.93 -5.25 14.58
N THR A 18 8.87 -3.93 14.82
CA THR A 18 7.73 -3.30 15.50
C THR A 18 6.43 -3.44 14.70
N CYS A 19 6.48 -3.34 13.37
CA CYS A 19 5.32 -3.57 12.50
C CYS A 19 4.85 -5.02 12.57
N ARG A 20 5.78 -5.98 12.58
CA ARG A 20 5.48 -7.40 12.67
C ARG A 20 4.83 -7.76 13.99
N GLU A 21 5.41 -7.34 15.10
CA GLU A 21 4.86 -7.57 16.45
C GLU A 21 3.45 -7.01 16.60
N ARG A 22 3.20 -5.80 16.07
CA ARG A 22 1.86 -5.21 16.04
C ARG A 22 0.89 -6.04 15.22
N ALA A 23 1.30 -6.51 14.04
CA ALA A 23 0.47 -7.35 13.19
C ALA A 23 0.13 -8.68 13.87
N GLU A 24 1.11 -9.36 14.48
CA GLU A 24 0.92 -10.61 15.22
C GLU A 24 -0.02 -10.42 16.41
N SER A 25 0.12 -9.32 17.15
CA SER A 25 -0.79 -8.96 18.24
C SER A 25 -2.23 -8.72 17.75
N LEU A 26 -2.44 -8.12 16.59
CA LEU A 26 -3.78 -7.94 16.01
C LEU A 26 -4.35 -9.29 15.56
N VAL A 27 -3.59 -10.07 14.83
CA VAL A 27 -4.02 -11.39 14.32
C VAL A 27 -4.39 -12.35 15.45
N SER A 28 -3.67 -12.33 16.57
CA SER A 28 -3.99 -13.17 17.74
C SER A 28 -5.35 -12.84 18.38
N LYS A 29 -5.83 -11.60 18.22
CA LYS A 29 -7.12 -11.14 18.75
C LYS A 29 -8.28 -11.32 17.77
N MET A 30 -8.01 -11.71 16.52
CA MET A 30 -9.03 -11.92 15.50
C MET A 30 -9.72 -13.28 15.65
N THR A 31 -11.04 -13.31 15.41
CA THR A 31 -11.78 -14.57 15.24
C THR A 31 -11.44 -15.23 13.91
N LEU A 32 -11.82 -16.48 13.73
CA LEU A 32 -11.60 -17.18 12.47
C LEU A 32 -12.36 -16.51 11.31
N GLU A 33 -13.60 -16.10 11.58
CA GLU A 33 -14.46 -15.40 10.61
C GLU A 33 -13.85 -14.07 10.17
N GLU A 34 -13.27 -13.31 11.10
CA GLU A 34 -12.59 -12.05 10.80
C GLU A 34 -11.34 -12.28 9.96
N LYS A 35 -10.55 -13.32 10.27
CA LYS A 35 -9.40 -13.69 9.46
C LYS A 35 -9.81 -14.10 8.05
N ALA A 36 -10.85 -14.91 7.92
CA ALA A 36 -11.39 -15.33 6.63
C ALA A 36 -11.92 -14.12 5.83
N SER A 37 -12.67 -13.22 6.47
CA SER A 37 -13.23 -12.04 5.80
C SER A 37 -12.16 -11.07 5.33
N LEU A 38 -11.05 -10.94 6.07
CA LEU A 38 -9.95 -10.04 5.70
C LEU A 38 -9.26 -10.48 4.39
N VAL A 39 -9.18 -11.78 4.13
CA VAL A 39 -8.49 -12.33 2.93
C VAL A 39 -9.44 -12.69 1.80
N SER A 40 -10.76 -12.79 2.04
CA SER A 40 -11.72 -13.14 0.99
C SER A 40 -12.11 -11.98 0.08
N GLY A 41 -11.76 -10.74 0.45
CA GLY A 41 -12.18 -9.54 -0.26
C GLY A 41 -13.65 -9.17 0.00
N GLN A 42 -14.04 -7.99 -0.43
CA GLN A 42 -15.43 -7.53 -0.39
C GLN A 42 -16.10 -7.79 -1.75
N VAL A 43 -17.42 -7.56 -1.82
CA VAL A 43 -18.26 -7.83 -3.01
C VAL A 43 -17.72 -7.19 -4.30
N ASP A 44 -17.04 -6.06 -4.20
CA ASP A 44 -16.43 -5.38 -5.35
C ASP A 44 -15.05 -5.93 -5.75
N GLY A 45 -14.49 -6.84 -4.95
CA GLY A 45 -13.17 -7.44 -5.18
C GLY A 45 -11.97 -6.51 -4.94
N PHE A 46 -12.21 -5.22 -4.64
CA PHE A 46 -11.17 -4.19 -4.54
C PHE A 46 -11.06 -3.54 -3.15
N HIS A 47 -11.64 -4.16 -2.14
CA HIS A 47 -11.50 -3.73 -0.75
C HIS A 47 -11.31 -4.93 0.18
N THR A 48 -10.48 -4.76 1.20
CA THR A 48 -10.45 -5.70 2.32
C THR A 48 -11.61 -5.42 3.29
N ALA A 49 -12.02 -6.42 4.06
CA ALA A 49 -12.95 -6.18 5.16
C ALA A 49 -12.32 -5.24 6.20
N ALA A 50 -13.12 -4.35 6.77
CA ALA A 50 -12.73 -3.62 7.98
C ALA A 50 -13.01 -4.48 9.22
N ILE A 51 -12.18 -4.31 10.28
CA ILE A 51 -12.43 -4.91 11.59
C ILE A 51 -12.40 -3.79 12.64
N PRO A 52 -13.52 -3.05 12.79
CA PRO A 52 -13.55 -1.82 13.58
C PRO A 52 -13.17 -2.03 15.05
N ARG A 53 -13.55 -3.16 15.66
CA ARG A 53 -13.22 -3.46 17.05
C ARG A 53 -11.71 -3.58 17.31
N LEU A 54 -10.93 -3.85 16.27
CA LEU A 54 -9.45 -3.92 16.33
C LEU A 54 -8.77 -2.70 15.70
N GLY A 55 -9.55 -1.72 15.25
CA GLY A 55 -9.02 -0.52 14.58
C GLY A 55 -8.42 -0.83 13.20
N ILE A 56 -8.79 -1.93 12.57
CA ILE A 56 -8.30 -2.30 11.23
C ILE A 56 -9.26 -1.71 10.19
N PRO A 57 -8.80 -0.73 9.39
CA PRO A 57 -9.64 -0.14 8.35
C PRO A 57 -9.76 -1.06 7.13
N SER A 58 -10.77 -0.82 6.31
CA SER A 58 -10.81 -1.36 4.96
C SER A 58 -9.69 -0.74 4.12
N ILE A 59 -8.95 -1.57 3.40
CA ILE A 59 -7.86 -1.13 2.51
C ILE A 59 -8.35 -1.25 1.08
N ARG A 60 -8.28 -0.14 0.33
CA ARG A 60 -8.58 -0.15 -1.11
C ARG A 60 -7.44 -0.78 -1.89
N MET A 61 -7.82 -1.60 -2.86
CA MET A 61 -6.92 -2.24 -3.81
C MET A 61 -7.21 -1.74 -5.22
N ALA A 62 -6.25 -1.83 -6.10
CA ALA A 62 -6.43 -1.55 -7.52
C ALA A 62 -5.51 -2.42 -8.37
N ASP A 63 -6.00 -2.83 -9.52
CA ASP A 63 -5.14 -3.32 -10.60
C ASP A 63 -4.29 -2.20 -11.16
N GLY A 64 -3.29 -2.56 -11.95
CA GLY A 64 -2.59 -1.58 -12.74
C GLY A 64 -1.14 -1.92 -13.05
N PRO A 65 -0.87 -2.91 -13.91
CA PRO A 65 0.49 -3.20 -14.35
C PRO A 65 1.13 -2.04 -15.13
N GLN A 66 0.32 -1.21 -15.78
CA GLN A 66 0.75 -0.06 -16.58
C GLN A 66 0.25 1.28 -16.03
N GLY A 67 -0.18 1.32 -14.77
CA GLY A 67 -0.74 2.48 -14.11
C GLY A 67 -1.93 2.12 -13.24
N VAL A 68 -2.24 2.96 -12.27
CA VAL A 68 -3.32 2.67 -11.31
C VAL A 68 -4.66 2.63 -12.04
N ARG A 69 -5.26 1.45 -12.10
CA ARG A 69 -6.58 1.27 -12.68
C ARG A 69 -7.65 1.61 -11.64
N ASN A 70 -8.11 2.83 -11.68
CA ASN A 70 -9.29 3.27 -10.97
C ASN A 70 -10.20 4.02 -11.96
N LYS A 71 -11.37 4.47 -11.53
CA LYS A 71 -12.33 5.18 -12.41
C LYS A 71 -11.87 6.61 -12.80
N THR A 72 -10.63 6.99 -12.47
CA THR A 72 -10.07 8.32 -12.75
C THR A 72 -8.85 8.21 -13.65
N ARG A 73 -8.43 9.35 -14.23
CA ARG A 73 -7.19 9.41 -15.01
C ARG A 73 -5.99 9.06 -14.15
N SER A 74 -5.08 8.27 -14.67
CA SER A 74 -3.80 7.94 -14.05
C SER A 74 -2.67 7.99 -15.08
N THR A 75 -1.43 8.02 -14.59
CA THR A 75 -0.25 7.91 -15.45
C THR A 75 -0.24 6.53 -16.11
N PHE A 76 0.07 6.51 -17.40
CA PHE A 76 0.28 5.27 -18.14
C PHE A 76 1.79 4.99 -18.22
N TYR A 77 2.21 3.93 -17.57
CA TYR A 77 3.60 3.48 -17.54
C TYR A 77 3.88 2.48 -18.67
N PRO A 78 5.14 2.27 -19.04
CA PRO A 78 5.53 1.21 -19.98
C PRO A 78 5.04 -0.16 -19.54
N CYS A 79 4.73 -1.04 -20.48
CA CYS A 79 4.36 -2.42 -20.15
C CYS A 79 5.54 -3.20 -19.56
N GLY A 80 5.25 -4.25 -18.79
CA GLY A 80 6.26 -5.03 -18.09
C GLY A 80 7.34 -5.62 -19.03
N ILE A 81 6.95 -6.05 -20.24
CA ILE A 81 7.91 -6.58 -21.21
C ILE A 81 8.88 -5.49 -21.73
N SER A 82 8.40 -4.27 -21.94
CA SER A 82 9.27 -3.13 -22.31
C SER A 82 10.26 -2.80 -21.20
N LEU A 83 9.79 -2.83 -19.95
CA LEU A 83 10.63 -2.60 -18.78
C LEU A 83 11.67 -3.73 -18.64
N ALA A 84 11.25 -4.98 -18.75
CA ALA A 84 12.13 -6.14 -18.66
C ALA A 84 13.22 -6.14 -19.74
N SER A 85 12.90 -5.71 -20.97
CA SER A 85 13.86 -5.64 -22.07
C SER A 85 14.98 -4.62 -21.86
N THR A 86 14.84 -3.71 -20.89
CA THR A 86 15.91 -2.76 -20.54
C THR A 86 17.05 -3.40 -19.74
N TRP A 87 16.82 -4.55 -19.12
CA TRP A 87 17.75 -5.21 -18.20
C TRP A 87 18.27 -4.28 -17.10
N ASN A 88 17.52 -3.23 -16.77
CA ASN A 88 17.89 -2.21 -15.82
C ASN A 88 17.00 -2.28 -14.55
N PRO A 89 17.50 -2.86 -13.45
CA PRO A 89 16.74 -2.98 -12.20
C PRO A 89 16.46 -1.63 -11.52
N ASP A 90 17.28 -0.61 -11.76
CA ASP A 90 17.06 0.72 -11.19
C ASP A 90 15.87 1.40 -11.87
N LEU A 91 15.72 1.26 -13.18
CA LEU A 91 14.55 1.75 -13.91
C LEU A 91 13.27 1.05 -13.45
N ALA A 92 13.33 -0.25 -13.19
CA ALA A 92 12.21 -0.99 -12.62
C ALA A 92 11.81 -0.47 -11.24
N ARG A 93 12.79 -0.15 -10.41
CA ARG A 93 12.57 0.45 -9.09
C ARG A 93 11.96 1.84 -9.18
N GLU A 94 12.43 2.68 -10.10
CA GLU A 94 11.86 4.01 -10.32
C GLU A 94 10.42 3.95 -10.81
N MET A 95 10.12 3.08 -11.76
CA MET A 95 8.75 2.85 -12.23
C MET A 95 7.84 2.38 -11.08
N GLY A 96 8.29 1.42 -10.27
CA GLY A 96 7.55 0.95 -9.10
C GLY A 96 7.30 2.06 -8.07
N ARG A 97 8.29 2.95 -7.88
CA ARG A 97 8.15 4.13 -7.03
C ARG A 97 7.10 5.12 -7.56
N GLY A 98 7.14 5.41 -8.85
CA GLY A 98 6.15 6.28 -9.50
C GLY A 98 4.74 5.72 -9.37
N LEU A 99 4.56 4.42 -9.65
CA LEU A 99 3.28 3.72 -9.50
C LEU A 99 2.77 3.77 -8.06
N ALA A 100 3.65 3.59 -7.08
CA ALA A 100 3.29 3.66 -5.66
C ALA A 100 2.85 5.07 -5.24
N LEU A 101 3.50 6.11 -5.73
CA LEU A 101 3.10 7.50 -5.48
C LEU A 101 1.72 7.80 -6.08
N ASP A 102 1.47 7.36 -7.30
CA ASP A 102 0.16 7.50 -7.95
C ASP A 102 -0.94 6.75 -7.19
N ALA A 103 -0.67 5.53 -6.73
CA ALA A 103 -1.59 4.75 -5.92
C ALA A 103 -1.94 5.46 -4.61
N ARG A 104 -0.92 5.93 -3.87
CA ARG A 104 -1.11 6.65 -2.60
C ARG A 104 -1.91 7.94 -2.78
N ALA A 105 -1.64 8.71 -3.83
CA ALA A 105 -2.40 9.93 -4.14
C ALA A 105 -3.90 9.66 -4.40
N ARG A 106 -4.26 8.42 -4.74
CA ARG A 106 -5.64 7.96 -4.98
C ARG A 106 -6.25 7.17 -3.82
N GLY A 107 -5.55 7.09 -2.69
CA GLY A 107 -6.00 6.34 -1.52
C GLY A 107 -5.98 4.81 -1.73
N ILE A 108 -5.17 4.31 -2.65
CA ILE A 108 -4.96 2.89 -2.88
C ILE A 108 -3.83 2.41 -1.96
N GLY A 109 -4.12 1.43 -1.13
CA GLY A 109 -3.16 0.85 -0.18
C GLY A 109 -2.46 -0.41 -0.70
N ILE A 110 -3.08 -1.12 -1.64
CA ILE A 110 -2.53 -2.34 -2.24
C ILE A 110 -2.67 -2.27 -3.76
N MET A 111 -1.56 -2.42 -4.46
CA MET A 111 -1.55 -2.62 -5.91
C MET A 111 -1.55 -4.12 -6.22
N LEU A 112 -2.52 -4.56 -7.03
CA LEU A 112 -2.66 -5.95 -7.48
C LEU A 112 -1.90 -6.12 -8.81
N GLY A 113 -0.62 -5.97 -8.76
CA GLY A 113 0.28 -6.05 -9.92
C GLY A 113 1.73 -6.17 -9.49
N PRO A 114 2.64 -6.33 -10.44
CA PRO A 114 2.44 -6.53 -11.89
C PRO A 114 1.89 -7.91 -12.20
N GLY A 115 1.01 -8.03 -13.20
CA GLY A 115 0.49 -9.28 -13.71
C GLY A 115 1.18 -9.67 -15.00
#